data_275b81da319f60fda2106fc6b28a5137
#
_entry.id   275b81da319f60fda2106fc6b28a5137
#
_cell.length_a   1.000
_cell.length_b   1.000
_cell.length_c   1.000
_cell.angle_alpha   90.00
_cell.angle_beta   90.00
_cell.angle_gamma   90.00
#
_symmetry.space_group_name_H-M   'P 1'
#
loop_
_entity.id
_entity.type
_entity.pdbx_description
1 polymer ?
#
loop_
_entity_poly.entity_id
_entity_poly.type
_entity_poly.pdbx_seq_one_letter_code
_entity_poly.pdbx_strand_id
1 'polypeptide(L)'
;PVLMTFGIKAQGQEVEEIIVTGKAIKESQMAAIEAKRQAVNVADIISADAIGRFPDVNLSESLGRLPGISIERDQGQARYVSFRGTPKRYTTTAFNGINIPGVENGRIPRFDSYPAVITSQVVANKAITADMPGESISGFINIKTFKPSDIDGFSLSAEIGMGEQDQGGGDTSKENLRVSYSNDDFGFVVYGSAHNNEQITDNREPTYGGTTVSYTHL
;
A
#
# COMPACT_ATOMS: atom_id res chain seq x y z
N PRO A 1 16.58 2.24 -6.22
CA PRO A 1 17.41 1.13 -6.63
C PRO A 1 16.99 -0.13 -5.92
N VAL A 2 16.67 -1.13 -6.73
CA VAL A 2 16.19 -2.42 -6.27
C VAL A 2 17.38 -3.29 -5.94
N LEU A 3 17.40 -3.83 -4.73
CA LEU A 3 18.29 -4.94 -4.40
C LEU A 3 17.67 -6.21 -5.01
N MET A 4 18.19 -6.66 -6.16
CA MET A 4 17.93 -8.01 -6.62
C MET A 4 19.03 -8.92 -6.11
N THR A 5 18.72 -9.73 -5.13
CA THR A 5 19.61 -10.82 -4.72
C THR A 5 19.19 -12.08 -5.47
N PHE A 6 19.89 -12.41 -6.54
CA PHE A 6 19.75 -13.72 -7.20
C PHE A 6 20.68 -14.72 -6.50
N GLY A 7 20.15 -15.54 -5.63
CA GLY A 7 20.86 -16.66 -5.05
C GLY A 7 20.77 -17.89 -5.96
N ILE A 8 21.77 -18.12 -6.79
CA ILE A 8 21.92 -19.40 -7.49
C ILE A 8 22.83 -20.27 -6.63
N LYS A 9 22.28 -21.33 -6.05
CA LYS A 9 23.06 -22.35 -5.35
C LYS A 9 23.63 -23.31 -6.38
N ALA A 10 24.85 -23.04 -6.83
CA ALA A 10 25.65 -24.02 -7.55
C ALA A 10 26.65 -24.66 -6.57
N GLN A 11 26.77 -25.99 -6.62
CA GLN A 11 27.74 -26.75 -5.81
C GLN A 11 29.16 -26.28 -6.12
N GLY A 12 29.84 -25.71 -5.12
CA GLY A 12 31.30 -25.60 -5.11
C GLY A 12 31.93 -24.33 -5.70
N GLN A 13 31.18 -23.22 -5.91
CA GLN A 13 31.78 -21.91 -6.24
C GLN A 13 31.46 -20.89 -5.19
N GLU A 14 32.47 -20.09 -4.83
CA GLU A 14 32.27 -18.88 -4.01
C GLU A 14 31.26 -17.97 -4.69
N VAL A 15 30.21 -17.62 -3.95
CA VAL A 15 29.18 -16.70 -4.43
C VAL A 15 29.76 -15.30 -4.33
N GLU A 16 30.14 -14.68 -5.43
CA GLU A 16 30.42 -13.25 -5.47
C GLU A 16 29.12 -12.49 -5.18
N GLU A 17 29.07 -11.84 -4.04
CA GLU A 17 27.97 -10.96 -3.69
C GLU A 17 28.04 -9.70 -4.54
N ILE A 18 27.15 -9.59 -5.53
CA ILE A 18 27.03 -8.38 -6.33
C ILE A 18 26.22 -7.36 -5.53
N ILE A 19 26.92 -6.49 -4.80
CA ILE A 19 26.31 -5.36 -4.13
C ILE A 19 26.10 -4.24 -5.15
N VAL A 20 24.87 -4.06 -5.62
CA VAL A 20 24.49 -2.89 -6.41
C VAL A 20 24.15 -1.76 -5.46
N THR A 21 25.09 -0.86 -5.22
CA THR A 21 24.86 0.36 -4.46
C THR A 21 24.19 1.40 -5.35
N GLY A 22 22.87 1.55 -5.21
CA GLY A 22 22.14 2.66 -5.83
C GLY A 22 22.04 3.87 -4.91
N LYS A 23 21.80 5.08 -5.47
CA LYS A 23 21.50 6.29 -4.68
C LYS A 23 20.31 6.02 -3.77
N ALA A 24 20.39 6.47 -2.51
CA ALA A 24 19.27 6.39 -1.57
C ALA A 24 18.05 7.11 -2.15
N ILE A 25 16.97 6.39 -2.33
CA ILE A 25 15.70 6.93 -2.83
C ILE A 25 15.18 7.91 -1.77
N LYS A 26 14.62 9.05 -2.19
CA LYS A 26 13.95 10.03 -1.30
C LYS A 26 12.83 9.43 -0.43
N GLU A 27 12.48 8.22 -0.72
CA GLU A 27 11.40 7.42 -0.16
C GLU A 27 11.85 6.53 1.01
N SER A 28 13.08 6.70 1.46
CA SER A 28 13.62 5.95 2.59
C SER A 28 12.82 6.22 3.87
N GLN A 29 12.88 5.29 4.81
CA GLN A 29 12.28 5.44 6.13
C GLN A 29 12.77 6.71 6.86
N MET A 30 14.02 7.13 6.61
CA MET A 30 14.59 8.37 7.15
C MET A 30 13.86 9.60 6.62
N ALA A 31 13.56 9.64 5.31
CA ALA A 31 12.78 10.72 4.71
C ALA A 31 11.35 10.79 5.28
N ALA A 32 10.73 9.64 5.54
CA ALA A 32 9.41 9.59 6.19
C ALA A 32 9.45 10.13 7.62
N ILE A 33 10.50 9.82 8.40
CA ILE A 33 10.68 10.35 9.76
C ILE A 33 10.90 11.86 9.73
N GLU A 34 11.72 12.35 8.81
CA GLU A 34 11.98 13.78 8.69
C GLU A 34 10.73 14.55 8.23
N ALA A 35 10.00 14.02 7.25
CA ALA A 35 8.73 14.60 6.82
C ALA A 35 7.70 14.63 7.96
N LYS A 36 7.69 13.61 8.83
CA LYS A 36 6.84 13.59 10.03
C LYS A 36 7.26 14.68 11.04
N ARG A 37 8.56 14.94 11.21
CA ARG A 37 9.04 16.00 12.10
C ARG A 37 8.67 17.39 11.61
N GLN A 38 8.64 17.58 10.30
CA GLN A 38 8.31 18.86 9.67
C GLN A 38 6.82 19.08 9.50
N ALA A 39 5.99 18.04 9.73
CA ALA A 39 4.56 18.16 9.62
C ALA A 39 3.99 19.16 10.67
N VAL A 40 3.13 20.07 10.21
CA VAL A 40 2.48 21.05 11.07
C VAL A 40 1.34 20.46 11.91
N ASN A 41 0.99 19.20 11.66
CA ASN A 41 -0.08 18.48 12.34
C ASN A 41 0.37 17.09 12.80
N VAL A 42 -0.52 16.38 13.48
CA VAL A 42 -0.25 14.99 13.87
C VAL A 42 -0.45 14.07 12.67
N ALA A 43 0.65 13.72 12.02
CA ALA A 43 0.66 12.82 10.87
C ALA A 43 1.59 11.64 11.10
N ASP A 44 1.25 10.50 10.52
CA ASP A 44 2.16 9.37 10.32
C ASP A 44 2.42 9.17 8.83
N ILE A 45 3.65 8.80 8.50
CA ILE A 45 4.10 8.69 7.13
C ILE A 45 4.74 7.32 6.93
N ILE A 46 4.28 6.59 5.90
CA ILE A 46 4.91 5.35 5.44
C ILE A 46 5.56 5.63 4.10
N SER A 47 6.82 5.24 3.96
CA SER A 47 7.54 5.27 2.68
C SER A 47 7.33 3.99 1.88
N ALA A 48 7.62 4.05 0.57
CA ALA A 48 7.59 2.90 -0.33
C ALA A 48 8.47 1.75 0.18
N ASP A 49 9.65 2.04 0.72
CA ASP A 49 10.54 1.07 1.35
C ASP A 49 9.86 0.28 2.48
N ALA A 50 9.11 0.97 3.33
CA ALA A 50 8.39 0.34 4.44
C ALA A 50 7.18 -0.47 3.94
N ILE A 51 6.53 -0.02 2.87
CA ILE A 51 5.44 -0.75 2.20
C ILE A 51 5.99 -2.03 1.54
N GLY A 52 7.11 -1.93 0.80
CA GLY A 52 7.69 -3.05 0.05
C GLY A 52 8.40 -4.11 0.88
N ARG A 53 8.70 -3.86 2.16
CA ARG A 53 9.39 -4.84 3.05
C ARG A 53 8.51 -5.99 3.52
N PHE A 54 7.21 -5.84 3.39
CA PHE A 54 6.25 -6.83 3.86
C PHE A 54 5.48 -7.41 2.68
N PRO A 55 5.03 -8.65 2.77
CA PRO A 55 4.26 -9.30 1.72
C PRO A 55 2.82 -8.77 1.65
N ASP A 56 2.65 -7.45 1.78
CA ASP A 56 1.35 -6.82 1.74
C ASP A 56 0.75 -6.93 0.33
N VAL A 57 -0.44 -7.45 0.28
CA VAL A 57 -1.18 -7.60 -0.96
C VAL A 57 -1.67 -6.25 -1.46
N ASN A 58 -2.15 -5.43 -0.53
CA ASN A 58 -2.72 -4.12 -0.83
C ASN A 58 -2.29 -3.07 0.20
N LEU A 59 -2.61 -1.82 -0.11
CA LEU A 59 -2.20 -0.67 0.71
C LEU A 59 -2.83 -0.66 2.11
N SER A 60 -4.02 -1.26 2.30
CA SER A 60 -4.67 -1.29 3.61
C SER A 60 -3.89 -2.08 4.64
N GLU A 61 -3.23 -3.18 4.25
CA GLU A 61 -2.38 -3.96 5.14
C GLU A 61 -1.22 -3.11 5.69
N SER A 62 -0.59 -2.35 4.81
CA SER A 62 0.49 -1.43 5.21
C SER A 62 0.02 -0.34 6.16
N LEU A 63 -1.16 0.22 5.90
CA LEU A 63 -1.75 1.26 6.74
C LEU A 63 -2.10 0.77 8.15
N GLY A 64 -2.48 -0.50 8.30
CA GLY A 64 -2.79 -1.09 9.59
C GLY A 64 -1.63 -1.15 10.58
N ARG A 65 -0.41 -0.96 10.13
CA ARG A 65 0.77 -0.87 10.99
C ARG A 65 0.94 0.51 11.62
N LEU A 66 0.21 1.51 11.14
CA LEU A 66 0.27 2.85 11.72
C LEU A 66 -0.51 2.91 13.04
N PRO A 67 0.05 3.52 14.08
CA PRO A 67 -0.63 3.66 15.36
C PRO A 67 -1.97 4.39 15.22
N GLY A 68 -3.02 3.83 15.82
CA GLY A 68 -4.36 4.42 15.80
C GLY A 68 -5.09 4.32 14.46
N ILE A 69 -4.60 3.50 13.56
CA ILE A 69 -5.33 3.08 12.36
C ILE A 69 -5.79 1.64 12.58
N SER A 70 -7.03 1.37 12.28
CA SER A 70 -7.62 0.03 12.27
C SER A 70 -8.08 -0.33 10.88
N ILE A 71 -7.96 -1.62 10.57
CA ILE A 71 -8.40 -2.18 9.29
C ILE A 71 -9.70 -2.93 9.52
N GLU A 72 -10.64 -2.69 8.66
CA GLU A 72 -11.85 -3.49 8.55
C GLU A 72 -11.70 -4.44 7.36
N ARG A 73 -11.88 -5.72 7.63
CA ARG A 73 -11.77 -6.78 6.62
C ARG A 73 -13.16 -7.15 6.11
N ASP A 74 -13.22 -7.49 4.85
CA ASP A 74 -14.40 -8.05 4.22
C ASP A 74 -13.95 -9.28 3.43
N GLN A 75 -14.59 -10.41 3.70
CA GLN A 75 -14.21 -11.72 3.15
C GLN A 75 -12.70 -12.02 3.31
N GLY A 76 -12.14 -11.72 4.49
CA GLY A 76 -10.73 -11.92 4.81
C GLY A 76 -9.77 -10.88 4.28
N GLN A 77 -10.14 -10.08 3.28
CA GLN A 77 -9.30 -9.04 2.70
C GLN A 77 -9.41 -7.73 3.47
N ALA A 78 -8.27 -7.09 3.72
CA ALA A 78 -8.23 -5.76 4.27
C ALA A 78 -8.75 -4.76 3.24
N ARG A 79 -9.91 -4.16 3.49
CA ARG A 79 -10.63 -3.35 2.51
C ARG A 79 -10.76 -1.90 2.92
N TYR A 80 -11.08 -1.65 4.19
CA TYR A 80 -11.32 -0.31 4.67
C TYR A 80 -10.40 0.07 5.81
N VAL A 81 -10.19 1.37 5.94
CA VAL A 81 -9.32 1.96 6.95
C VAL A 81 -10.13 2.94 7.79
N SER A 82 -9.94 2.89 9.09
CA SER A 82 -10.55 3.85 10.02
C SER A 82 -9.54 4.36 11.05
N PHE A 83 -9.73 5.59 11.49
CA PHE A 83 -8.89 6.21 12.51
C PHE A 83 -9.54 6.08 13.90
N ARG A 84 -8.76 5.65 14.89
CA ARG A 84 -9.13 5.69 16.33
C ARG A 84 -10.49 5.07 16.62
N GLY A 85 -10.89 4.03 15.87
CA GLY A 85 -12.17 3.35 16.05
C GLY A 85 -13.41 4.12 15.59
N THR A 86 -13.23 5.24 14.86
CA THR A 86 -14.36 5.95 14.25
C THR A 86 -14.87 5.21 13.02
N PRO A 87 -16.14 5.38 12.64
CA PRO A 87 -16.66 4.78 11.43
C PRO A 87 -15.87 5.20 10.17
N LYS A 88 -15.60 4.25 9.29
CA LYS A 88 -14.81 4.42 8.05
C LYS A 88 -15.29 5.59 7.17
N ARG A 89 -16.58 5.93 7.19
CA ARG A 89 -17.15 7.04 6.41
C ARG A 89 -16.64 8.43 6.80
N TYR A 90 -15.96 8.56 7.94
CA TYR A 90 -15.38 9.83 8.41
C TYR A 90 -13.91 10.00 8.05
N THR A 91 -13.33 9.01 7.35
CA THR A 91 -11.98 9.06 6.80
C THR A 91 -12.06 9.41 5.32
N THR A 92 -11.36 10.45 4.89
CA THR A 92 -11.25 10.81 3.47
C THR A 92 -9.90 10.42 2.92
N THR A 93 -9.85 10.18 1.62
CA THR A 93 -8.64 9.73 0.94
C THR A 93 -8.43 10.54 -0.33
N ALA A 94 -7.17 10.88 -0.57
CA ALA A 94 -6.74 11.57 -1.78
C ALA A 94 -5.56 10.84 -2.45
N PHE A 95 -5.46 10.95 -3.77
CA PHE A 95 -4.26 10.65 -4.54
C PHE A 95 -3.59 11.96 -4.96
N ASN A 96 -2.34 12.13 -4.55
CA ASN A 96 -1.57 13.34 -4.83
C ASN A 96 -2.33 14.64 -4.49
N GLY A 97 -3.13 14.61 -3.41
CA GLY A 97 -3.94 15.74 -2.96
C GLY A 97 -5.33 15.85 -3.62
N ILE A 98 -5.63 15.03 -4.63
CA ILE A 98 -6.94 15.01 -5.29
C ILE A 98 -7.84 14.02 -4.56
N ASN A 99 -8.96 14.51 -4.02
CA ASN A 99 -9.91 13.68 -3.28
C ASN A 99 -10.54 12.61 -4.17
N ILE A 100 -10.56 11.38 -3.69
CA ILE A 100 -11.11 10.24 -4.44
C ILE A 100 -12.50 9.94 -3.88
N PRO A 101 -13.53 9.98 -4.73
CA PRO A 101 -14.84 9.49 -4.34
C PRO A 101 -14.79 7.97 -4.15
N GLY A 102 -15.33 7.47 -3.05
CA GLY A 102 -15.57 6.05 -2.87
C GLY A 102 -16.59 5.55 -3.88
N VAL A 103 -16.39 4.32 -4.37
CA VAL A 103 -17.31 3.65 -5.30
C VAL A 103 -18.54 3.05 -4.61
N GLU A 104 -18.51 3.00 -3.29
CA GLU A 104 -19.59 2.44 -2.47
C GLU A 104 -20.52 3.52 -1.92
N ASN A 105 -21.68 3.08 -1.43
CA ASN A 105 -22.61 3.96 -0.74
C ASN A 105 -21.92 4.63 0.46
N GLY A 106 -21.95 5.96 0.54
CA GLY A 106 -21.33 6.72 1.62
C GLY A 106 -19.92 7.23 1.34
N ARG A 107 -19.45 7.21 0.08
CA ARG A 107 -18.14 7.74 -0.35
C ARG A 107 -16.93 7.10 0.37
N ILE A 108 -17.06 5.84 0.72
CA ILE A 108 -16.01 5.12 1.47
C ILE A 108 -14.97 4.62 0.47
N PRO A 109 -13.69 5.04 0.58
CA PRO A 109 -12.64 4.56 -0.31
C PRO A 109 -12.28 3.10 0.04
N ARG A 110 -12.10 2.30 -1.01
CA ARG A 110 -11.66 0.91 -0.90
C ARG A 110 -10.17 0.84 -1.18
N PHE A 111 -9.40 0.42 -0.20
CA PHE A 111 -7.94 0.35 -0.29
C PHE A 111 -7.43 -0.95 -0.93
N ASP A 112 -8.26 -1.97 -1.04
CA ASP A 112 -7.97 -3.22 -1.73
C ASP A 112 -7.77 -3.04 -3.25
N SER A 113 -8.30 -1.96 -3.82
CA SER A 113 -8.16 -1.63 -5.24
C SER A 113 -6.86 -0.87 -5.58
N TYR A 114 -6.04 -0.53 -4.57
CA TYR A 114 -4.83 0.27 -4.78
C TYR A 114 -3.57 -0.57 -4.63
N PRO A 115 -2.88 -0.88 -5.74
CA PRO A 115 -1.63 -1.63 -5.68
C PRO A 115 -0.55 -0.87 -4.91
N ALA A 116 0.17 -1.57 -4.05
CA ALA A 116 1.26 -0.96 -3.28
C ALA A 116 2.40 -0.42 -4.19
N VAL A 117 2.61 -1.04 -5.35
CA VAL A 117 3.71 -0.70 -6.30
C VAL A 117 3.67 0.72 -6.85
N ILE A 118 2.47 1.33 -6.94
CA ILE A 118 2.33 2.71 -7.45
C ILE A 118 2.63 3.76 -6.38
N THR A 119 2.70 3.35 -5.11
CA THR A 119 2.74 4.24 -3.96
C THR A 119 4.19 4.56 -3.59
N SER A 120 4.55 5.84 -3.60
CA SER A 120 5.85 6.31 -3.10
C SER A 120 5.80 6.60 -1.61
N GLN A 121 4.69 7.15 -1.14
CA GLN A 121 4.50 7.55 0.25
C GLN A 121 3.02 7.60 0.59
N VAL A 122 2.66 7.24 1.81
CA VAL A 122 1.33 7.52 2.35
C VAL A 122 1.45 8.43 3.56
N VAL A 123 0.71 9.52 3.54
CA VAL A 123 0.60 10.46 4.66
C VAL A 123 -0.78 10.29 5.30
N ALA A 124 -0.78 9.81 6.53
CA ALA A 124 -2.00 9.63 7.33
C ALA A 124 -2.11 10.75 8.36
N ASN A 125 -2.89 11.78 8.05
CA ASN A 125 -3.13 12.92 8.92
C ASN A 125 -4.20 12.59 9.95
N LYS A 126 -3.81 12.61 11.22
CA LYS A 126 -4.68 12.31 12.37
C LYS A 126 -5.29 13.56 12.99
N ALA A 127 -4.79 14.73 12.64
CA ALA A 127 -5.34 16.03 12.95
C ALA A 127 -5.53 16.79 11.65
N ILE A 128 -6.69 17.38 11.47
CA ILE A 128 -7.08 18.05 10.24
C ILE A 128 -6.68 19.53 10.34
N THR A 129 -6.09 20.05 9.27
CA THR A 129 -5.77 21.46 9.09
C THR A 129 -6.75 22.10 8.10
N ALA A 130 -6.80 23.41 8.05
CA ALA A 130 -7.78 24.14 7.26
C ALA A 130 -7.68 23.94 5.73
N ASP A 131 -6.55 23.47 5.27
CA ASP A 131 -6.27 23.13 3.86
C ASP A 131 -6.77 21.73 3.45
N MET A 132 -7.20 20.91 4.42
CA MET A 132 -7.71 19.56 4.18
C MET A 132 -9.23 19.55 4.00
N PRO A 133 -9.79 18.51 3.33
CA PRO A 133 -11.24 18.40 3.15
C PRO A 133 -11.98 18.40 4.48
N GLY A 134 -13.00 19.26 4.62
CA GLY A 134 -13.75 19.41 5.87
C GLY A 134 -14.55 18.17 6.29
N GLU A 135 -14.83 17.26 5.37
CA GLU A 135 -15.45 15.97 5.64
C GLU A 135 -14.50 14.94 6.30
N SER A 136 -13.21 15.24 6.40
CA SER A 136 -12.18 14.39 7.03
C SER A 136 -12.26 14.41 8.55
N ILE A 137 -13.41 14.08 9.12
CA ILE A 137 -13.70 14.27 10.56
C ILE A 137 -12.74 13.47 11.45
N SER A 138 -12.41 12.24 11.05
CA SER A 138 -11.54 11.33 11.84
C SER A 138 -10.10 11.33 11.38
N GLY A 139 -9.85 11.64 10.13
CA GLY A 139 -8.53 11.67 9.53
C GLY A 139 -8.56 11.78 8.02
N PHE A 140 -7.40 12.12 7.47
CA PHE A 140 -7.18 12.30 6.03
C PHE A 140 -5.97 11.49 5.59
N ILE A 141 -6.16 10.63 4.58
CA ILE A 141 -5.09 9.82 3.99
C ILE A 141 -4.75 10.38 2.62
N ASN A 142 -3.51 10.79 2.43
CA ASN A 142 -3.01 11.21 1.14
C ASN A 142 -1.99 10.19 0.62
N ILE A 143 -2.35 9.50 -0.45
CA ILE A 143 -1.51 8.54 -1.14
C ILE A 143 -0.72 9.29 -2.20
N LYS A 144 0.59 9.32 -2.07
CA LYS A 144 1.49 9.91 -3.06
C LYS A 144 2.01 8.82 -3.97
N THR A 145 1.91 9.03 -5.26
CA THR A 145 2.46 8.11 -6.27
C THR A 145 3.88 8.51 -6.65
N PHE A 146 4.62 7.57 -7.22
CA PHE A 146 5.92 7.87 -7.80
C PHE A 146 5.80 8.89 -8.92
N LYS A 147 6.65 9.89 -8.88
CA LYS A 147 6.82 10.87 -9.94
C LYS A 147 8.10 10.57 -10.72
N PRO A 148 8.15 10.86 -12.02
CA PRO A 148 9.38 10.68 -12.79
C PRO A 148 10.57 11.39 -12.15
N SER A 149 10.37 12.61 -11.62
CA SER A 149 11.40 13.42 -10.96
C SER A 149 11.91 12.86 -9.62
N ASP A 150 11.31 11.83 -9.08
CA ASP A 150 11.76 11.23 -7.81
C ASP A 150 13.02 10.37 -8.00
N ILE A 151 13.28 9.93 -9.23
CA ILE A 151 14.37 9.01 -9.58
C ILE A 151 15.10 9.54 -10.82
N ASP A 152 16.34 9.95 -10.66
CA ASP A 152 17.17 10.37 -11.78
C ASP A 152 17.68 9.18 -12.60
N GLY A 153 17.60 9.28 -13.91
CA GLY A 153 18.03 8.24 -14.82
C GLY A 153 17.04 7.07 -14.92
N PHE A 154 17.55 5.92 -15.36
CA PHE A 154 16.73 4.71 -15.51
C PHE A 154 16.60 3.94 -14.20
N SER A 155 15.39 3.50 -13.89
CA SER A 155 15.12 2.60 -12.77
C SER A 155 14.13 1.51 -13.16
N LEU A 156 14.46 0.29 -12.73
CA LEU A 156 13.59 -0.89 -12.86
C LEU A 156 13.36 -1.49 -11.48
N SER A 157 12.10 -1.71 -11.15
CA SER A 157 11.70 -2.43 -9.94
C SER A 157 10.75 -3.54 -10.33
N ALA A 158 11.07 -4.77 -9.94
CA ALA A 158 10.21 -5.92 -10.13
C ALA A 158 10.06 -6.69 -8.81
N GLU A 159 8.87 -7.17 -8.55
CA GLU A 159 8.54 -7.99 -7.38
C GLU A 159 7.68 -9.16 -7.85
N ILE A 160 8.06 -10.36 -7.45
CA ILE A 160 7.30 -11.59 -7.68
C ILE A 160 7.12 -12.27 -6.34
N GLY A 161 5.88 -12.55 -5.97
CA GLY A 161 5.53 -13.27 -4.76
C GLY A 161 4.63 -14.46 -5.08
N MET A 162 4.86 -15.58 -4.40
CA MET A 162 4.02 -16.77 -4.44
C MET A 162 3.78 -17.22 -3.02
N GLY A 163 2.59 -17.72 -2.74
CA GLY A 163 2.22 -18.20 -1.43
C GLY A 163 1.05 -19.18 -1.52
N GLU A 164 0.79 -19.82 -0.40
CA GLU A 164 -0.35 -20.70 -0.21
C GLU A 164 -1.13 -20.23 1.02
N GLN A 165 -2.44 -20.34 0.96
CA GLN A 165 -3.31 -20.01 2.09
C GLN A 165 -3.35 -21.20 3.06
N ASP A 166 -3.05 -20.98 4.33
CA ASP A 166 -3.12 -22.00 5.38
C ASP A 166 -4.53 -22.59 5.51
N GLN A 167 -5.55 -21.80 5.28
CA GLN A 167 -6.94 -22.23 5.29
C GLN A 167 -7.39 -22.59 3.87
N GLY A 168 -7.57 -23.88 3.63
CA GLY A 168 -8.15 -24.41 2.39
C GLY A 168 -7.18 -24.62 1.22
N GLY A 169 -5.90 -24.26 1.36
CA GLY A 169 -4.86 -24.58 0.37
C GLY A 169 -4.96 -23.81 -0.94
N GLY A 170 -5.54 -22.61 -0.93
CA GLY A 170 -5.64 -21.76 -2.11
C GLY A 170 -4.32 -21.08 -2.45
N ASP A 171 -4.02 -20.93 -3.75
CA ASP A 171 -2.79 -20.31 -4.24
C ASP A 171 -2.88 -18.79 -4.24
N THR A 172 -1.77 -18.12 -3.94
CA THR A 172 -1.61 -16.68 -4.03
C THR A 172 -0.42 -16.34 -4.92
N SER A 173 -0.62 -15.46 -5.89
CA SER A 173 0.48 -14.85 -6.66
C SER A 173 0.39 -13.34 -6.68
N LYS A 174 1.55 -12.69 -6.74
CA LYS A 174 1.71 -11.24 -6.81
C LYS A 174 2.85 -10.92 -7.75
N GLU A 175 2.58 -10.11 -8.75
CA GLU A 175 3.57 -9.65 -9.72
C GLU A 175 3.46 -8.14 -9.86
N ASN A 176 4.57 -7.45 -9.60
CA ASN A 176 4.66 -5.99 -9.71
C ASN A 176 5.84 -5.61 -10.59
N LEU A 177 5.63 -4.65 -11.48
CA LEU A 177 6.67 -4.07 -12.32
C LEU A 177 6.54 -2.56 -12.31
N ARG A 178 7.65 -1.86 -12.12
CA ARG A 178 7.75 -0.42 -12.31
C ARG A 178 8.99 -0.12 -13.14
N VAL A 179 8.81 0.63 -14.20
CA VAL A 179 9.88 1.17 -15.04
C VAL A 179 9.79 2.68 -15.00
N SER A 180 10.89 3.36 -14.73
CA SER A 180 10.93 4.82 -14.74
C SER A 180 12.21 5.31 -15.42
N TYR A 181 12.08 6.47 -16.03
CA TYR A 181 13.20 7.24 -16.58
C TYR A 181 12.94 8.72 -16.33
N SER A 182 13.97 9.44 -15.96
CA SER A 182 13.94 10.89 -15.83
C SER A 182 15.28 11.50 -16.19
N ASN A 183 15.27 12.64 -16.87
CA ASN A 183 16.39 13.54 -17.10
C ASN A 183 15.91 14.98 -16.87
N ASP A 184 16.77 15.97 -17.19
CA ASP A 184 16.46 17.38 -16.98
C ASP A 184 15.27 17.88 -17.82
N ASP A 185 14.97 17.25 -18.96
CA ASP A 185 13.97 17.71 -19.92
C ASP A 185 12.64 16.97 -19.79
N PHE A 186 12.69 15.66 -19.54
CA PHE A 186 11.48 14.84 -19.46
C PHE A 186 11.64 13.62 -18.55
N GLY A 187 10.51 13.07 -18.14
CA GLY A 187 10.49 11.81 -17.41
C GLY A 187 9.18 11.07 -17.55
N PHE A 188 9.22 9.75 -17.37
CA PHE A 188 8.04 8.90 -17.32
C PHE A 188 8.16 7.82 -16.25
N VAL A 189 7.01 7.36 -15.76
CA VAL A 189 6.88 6.17 -14.91
C VAL A 189 5.76 5.31 -15.48
N VAL A 190 6.05 4.03 -15.67
CA VAL A 190 5.06 3.02 -16.08
C VAL A 190 5.07 1.91 -15.04
N TYR A 191 3.90 1.46 -14.63
CA TYR A 191 3.76 0.35 -13.70
C TYR A 191 2.66 -0.61 -14.14
N GLY A 192 2.89 -1.89 -13.83
CA GLY A 192 1.93 -2.95 -13.94
C GLY A 192 1.87 -3.74 -12.63
N SER A 193 0.69 -4.21 -12.27
CA SER A 193 0.48 -5.07 -11.12
C SER A 193 -0.54 -6.14 -11.48
N ALA A 194 -0.23 -7.38 -11.17
CA ALA A 194 -1.15 -8.50 -11.20
C ALA A 194 -1.17 -9.18 -9.83
N HIS A 195 -2.33 -9.59 -9.40
CA HIS A 195 -2.52 -10.29 -8.15
C HIS A 195 -3.63 -11.32 -8.30
N ASN A 196 -3.33 -12.53 -7.93
CA ASN A 196 -4.30 -13.61 -7.80
C ASN A 196 -4.30 -14.11 -6.36
N ASN A 197 -5.48 -14.30 -5.77
CA ASN A 197 -5.62 -14.81 -4.42
C ASN A 197 -6.84 -15.72 -4.34
N GLU A 198 -6.61 -17.00 -4.21
CA GLU A 198 -7.62 -18.01 -3.95
C GLU A 198 -7.82 -18.13 -2.45
N GLN A 199 -8.71 -17.30 -1.92
CA GLN A 199 -8.93 -17.23 -0.48
C GLN A 199 -10.22 -17.93 -0.08
N ILE A 200 -10.11 -18.87 0.86
CA ILE A 200 -11.25 -19.48 1.54
C ILE A 200 -11.50 -18.73 2.84
N THR A 201 -12.73 -18.29 3.05
CA THR A 201 -13.13 -17.61 4.27
C THR A 201 -14.43 -18.17 4.81
N ASP A 202 -14.47 -18.39 6.13
CA ASP A 202 -15.71 -18.61 6.85
C ASP A 202 -16.33 -17.26 7.20
N ASN A 203 -17.48 -16.95 6.60
CA ASN A 203 -18.14 -15.67 6.80
C ASN A 203 -19.56 -15.86 7.33
N ARG A 204 -19.96 -15.00 8.26
CA ARG A 204 -21.33 -14.90 8.77
C ARG A 204 -21.82 -13.47 8.63
N GLU A 205 -22.79 -13.27 7.78
CA GLU A 205 -23.40 -11.96 7.57
C GLU A 205 -24.83 -11.95 8.08
N PRO A 206 -25.17 -11.13 9.10
CA PRO A 206 -26.53 -10.96 9.52
C PRO A 206 -27.31 -10.16 8.47
N THR A 207 -28.46 -10.66 8.08
CA THR A 207 -29.41 -9.90 7.25
C THR A 207 -30.32 -9.05 8.10
N TYR A 208 -30.83 -7.94 7.57
CA TYR A 208 -31.76 -7.06 8.30
C TYR A 208 -33.08 -7.73 8.69
N GLY A 209 -33.39 -8.92 8.17
CA GLY A 209 -34.54 -9.72 8.54
C GLY A 209 -34.32 -10.67 9.73
N GLY A 210 -33.21 -10.59 10.42
CA GLY A 210 -32.87 -11.46 11.54
C GLY A 210 -32.40 -12.86 11.15
N THR A 211 -32.23 -13.13 9.85
CA THR A 211 -31.69 -14.38 9.34
C THR A 211 -30.16 -14.23 9.18
N THR A 212 -29.42 -15.18 9.68
CA THR A 212 -27.97 -15.24 9.43
C THR A 212 -27.73 -16.13 8.24
N VAL A 213 -27.07 -15.61 7.23
CA VAL A 213 -26.56 -16.40 6.11
C VAL A 213 -25.09 -16.74 6.42
N SER A 214 -24.78 -18.02 6.35
CA SER A 214 -23.40 -18.51 6.46
C SER A 214 -23.02 -19.12 5.10
N TYR A 215 -21.91 -18.68 4.54
CA TYR A 215 -21.38 -19.25 3.30
C TYR A 215 -19.86 -19.32 3.37
N THR A 216 -19.33 -20.33 2.71
CA THR A 216 -17.90 -20.51 2.49
C THR A 216 -17.62 -20.17 1.02
N HIS A 217 -16.71 -19.26 0.77
CA HIS A 217 -16.25 -18.96 -0.58
C HIS A 217 -15.03 -19.83 -0.90
N LEU A 218 -15.11 -20.49 -2.04
CA LEU A 218 -14.00 -21.22 -2.66
C LEU A 218 -13.31 -20.32 -3.67
#